data_557b67d6870492152d22d88f5c2ac739
#
_entry.id   557b67d6870492152d22d88f5c2ac739
#
_cell.length_a   1.000
_cell.length_b   1.000
_cell.length_c   1.000
_cell.angle_alpha   90.00
_cell.angle_beta   90.00
_cell.angle_gamma   90.00
#
_symmetry.space_group_name_H-M   'P 1'
#
loop_
_entity.id
_entity.type
_entity.pdbx_description
1 polymer ?
#
loop_
_entity_poly.entity_id
_entity_poly.type
_entity_poly.pdbx_seq_one_letter_code
_entity_poly.pdbx_strand_id
1 'polypeptide(L)'
;GLQSNAGIKPFDFYIKKGEVNGFTGLLGSGRSECVRAIFGADRVIAGKLKKNGKEIRIHKPLDAMKQGIAYLPEDRKVDGIIGDLSVRDNIILAAQVLNGFFKPFSKAQAYKFADEYIKLLEIKTASADTPIKSLSGGNQQKVILGRWLLTHPEYLILDEPTRGIDVGTKIEIQKLVLKLASEGMSVTFISSETDEMLRTCSRLIVMRDRKVVGELNGDELTQVMIMNTIAGGDEKDGEK
;
A
#
# COMPACT_ATOMS: atom_id res chain seq x y z
N GLY A 1 14.60 7.39 12.10
CA GLY A 1 15.02 6.27 12.93
C GLY A 1 13.91 5.31 13.32
N LEU A 2 12.89 5.10 12.43
CA LEU A 2 11.81 4.15 12.70
C LEU A 2 12.34 2.71 12.76
N GLN A 3 11.92 1.97 13.80
CA GLN A 3 12.20 0.55 13.98
C GLN A 3 10.93 -0.19 14.41
N SER A 4 10.81 -1.45 14.04
CA SER A 4 9.71 -2.32 14.48
C SER A 4 10.22 -3.64 15.05
N ASN A 5 9.34 -4.35 15.76
CA ASN A 5 9.61 -5.69 16.28
C ASN A 5 9.78 -6.75 15.18
N ALA A 6 9.51 -6.41 13.91
CA ALA A 6 9.79 -7.26 12.75
C ALA A 6 11.28 -7.28 12.35
N GLY A 7 12.16 -6.60 13.10
CA GLY A 7 13.60 -6.65 12.92
C GLY A 7 14.15 -5.72 11.85
N ILE A 8 13.40 -4.69 11.45
CA ILE A 8 13.88 -3.66 10.53
C ILE A 8 14.93 -2.80 11.25
N LYS A 9 16.02 -2.50 10.58
CA LYS A 9 17.03 -1.54 11.05
C LYS A 9 16.45 -0.13 11.02
N PRO A 10 16.99 0.80 11.85
CA PRO A 10 16.53 2.19 11.83
C PRO A 10 16.55 2.76 10.44
N PHE A 11 15.44 3.35 10.00
CA PHE A 11 15.37 4.02 8.71
C PHE A 11 14.62 5.34 8.81
N ASP A 12 14.99 6.26 7.94
CA ASP A 12 14.28 7.50 7.70
C ASP A 12 13.59 7.45 6.34
N PHE A 13 12.38 7.94 6.30
CA PHE A 13 11.54 7.92 5.13
C PHE A 13 10.61 9.13 5.13
N TYR A 14 10.37 9.69 3.98
CA TYR A 14 9.38 10.74 3.77
C TYR A 14 8.61 10.50 2.48
N ILE A 15 7.43 11.06 2.39
CA ILE A 15 6.63 11.08 1.16
C ILE A 15 6.04 12.48 0.97
N LYS A 16 6.08 12.98 -0.26
CA LYS A 16 5.49 14.24 -0.66
C LYS A 16 4.06 14.03 -1.15
N LYS A 17 3.24 15.05 -0.99
CA LYS A 17 1.89 15.04 -1.54
C LYS A 17 1.92 14.85 -3.06
N GLY A 18 1.11 13.92 -3.57
CA GLY A 18 1.06 13.59 -4.99
C GLY A 18 2.26 12.82 -5.53
N GLU A 19 3.13 12.31 -4.64
CA GLU A 19 4.27 11.47 -5.01
C GLU A 19 3.87 10.00 -5.07
N VAL A 20 4.39 9.28 -6.04
CA VAL A 20 4.46 7.82 -6.01
C VAL A 20 5.90 7.43 -5.73
N ASN A 21 6.17 6.93 -4.54
CA ASN A 21 7.45 6.32 -4.21
C ASN A 21 7.30 4.81 -4.05
N GLY A 22 8.43 4.11 -3.98
CA GLY A 22 8.42 2.67 -3.78
C GLY A 22 9.57 2.17 -2.93
N PHE A 23 9.36 1.01 -2.31
CA PHE A 23 10.43 0.23 -1.74
C PHE A 23 10.76 -0.93 -2.67
N THR A 24 12.03 -1.03 -3.05
CA THR A 24 12.55 -2.13 -3.88
C THR A 24 13.68 -2.86 -3.18
N GLY A 25 14.02 -4.05 -3.65
CA GLY A 25 15.06 -4.90 -3.06
C GLY A 25 14.74 -6.38 -3.27
N LEU A 26 15.66 -7.24 -2.88
CA LEU A 26 15.47 -8.69 -2.97
C LEU A 26 14.32 -9.18 -2.05
N LEU A 27 13.85 -10.40 -2.31
CA LEU A 27 12.86 -11.04 -1.45
C LEU A 27 13.41 -11.14 0.00
N GLY A 28 12.58 -10.78 0.97
CA GLY A 28 13.00 -10.75 2.39
C GLY A 28 13.85 -9.55 2.80
N SER A 29 14.00 -8.55 1.93
CA SER A 29 14.78 -7.34 2.22
C SER A 29 14.16 -6.41 3.28
N GLY A 30 12.90 -6.65 3.69
CA GLY A 30 12.24 -5.88 4.74
C GLY A 30 11.26 -4.81 4.23
N ARG A 31 10.92 -4.81 2.95
CA ARG A 31 10.02 -3.82 2.31
C ARG A 31 8.65 -3.78 2.98
N SER A 32 7.99 -4.93 3.04
CA SER A 32 6.65 -5.07 3.64
C SER A 32 6.65 -4.73 5.12
N GLU A 33 7.70 -5.15 5.85
CA GLU A 33 7.84 -4.86 7.28
C GLU A 33 7.97 -3.35 7.54
N CYS A 34 8.65 -2.59 6.67
CA CYS A 34 8.71 -1.12 6.77
C CYS A 34 7.33 -0.48 6.71
N VAL A 35 6.54 -0.84 5.70
CA VAL A 35 5.21 -0.23 5.52
C VAL A 35 4.19 -0.75 6.53
N ARG A 36 4.31 -1.99 6.99
CA ARG A 36 3.50 -2.53 8.10
C ARG A 36 3.76 -1.76 9.39
N ALA A 37 5.01 -1.37 9.67
CA ALA A 37 5.36 -0.52 10.80
C ALA A 37 4.72 0.88 10.69
N ILE A 38 4.75 1.49 9.49
CA ILE A 38 4.12 2.79 9.23
C ILE A 38 2.60 2.71 9.43
N PHE A 39 1.96 1.62 9.01
CA PHE A 39 0.52 1.40 9.17
C PHE A 39 0.11 0.96 10.59
N GLY A 40 1.08 0.58 11.44
CA GLY A 40 0.81 0.07 12.78
C GLY A 40 0.31 -1.38 12.81
N ALA A 41 0.54 -2.14 11.74
CA ALA A 41 0.33 -3.60 11.72
C ALA A 41 1.45 -4.32 12.48
N ASP A 42 2.69 -3.79 12.41
CA ASP A 42 3.80 -4.21 13.24
C ASP A 42 4.09 -3.16 14.32
N ARG A 43 4.47 -3.62 15.52
CA ARG A 43 4.73 -2.74 16.65
C ARG A 43 6.01 -1.93 16.43
N VAL A 44 5.89 -0.62 16.41
CA VAL A 44 7.04 0.30 16.44
C VAL A 44 7.70 0.24 17.83
N ILE A 45 9.01 0.04 17.86
CA ILE A 45 9.82 -0.04 19.08
C ILE A 45 10.72 1.18 19.28
N ALA A 46 11.05 1.92 18.21
CA ALA A 46 11.82 3.16 18.25
C ALA A 46 11.49 4.04 17.03
N GLY A 47 11.86 5.32 17.12
CA GLY A 47 11.66 6.30 16.06
C GLY A 47 10.36 7.08 16.20
N LYS A 48 10.10 7.97 15.22
CA LYS A 48 8.97 8.89 15.23
C LYS A 48 8.33 8.97 13.86
N LEU A 49 7.00 9.06 13.85
CA LEU A 49 6.20 9.37 12.66
C LEU A 49 5.74 10.83 12.73
N LYS A 50 5.81 11.53 11.60
CA LYS A 50 5.33 12.90 11.48
C LYS A 50 4.39 13.03 10.27
N LYS A 51 3.29 13.75 10.44
CA LYS A 51 2.40 14.16 9.37
C LYS A 51 2.33 15.69 9.34
N ASN A 52 2.65 16.30 8.20
CA ASN A 52 2.69 17.77 8.04
C ASN A 52 3.52 18.46 9.15
N GLY A 53 4.70 17.89 9.48
CA GLY A 53 5.61 18.40 10.51
C GLY A 53 5.22 18.08 11.96
N LYS A 54 4.00 17.63 12.22
CA LYS A 54 3.52 17.27 13.57
C LYS A 54 3.72 15.78 13.86
N GLU A 55 4.25 15.48 15.05
CA GLU A 55 4.41 14.10 15.51
C GLU A 55 3.03 13.44 15.66
N ILE A 56 2.88 12.24 15.10
CA ILE A 56 1.70 11.39 15.24
C ILE A 56 2.11 10.07 15.89
N ARG A 57 1.17 9.45 16.60
CA ARG A 57 1.38 8.15 17.24
C ARG A 57 0.46 7.12 16.61
N ILE A 58 1.04 6.04 16.11
CA ILE A 58 0.33 4.92 15.51
C ILE A 58 0.73 3.66 16.29
N HIS A 59 -0.21 3.11 17.04
CA HIS A 59 -0.01 1.89 17.81
C HIS A 59 -0.72 0.68 17.19
N LYS A 60 -1.71 0.93 16.35
CA LYS A 60 -2.54 -0.07 15.66
C LYS A 60 -3.10 0.48 14.34
N PRO A 61 -3.52 -0.38 13.42
CA PRO A 61 -4.07 0.02 12.12
C PRO A 61 -5.17 1.10 12.18
N LEU A 62 -6.06 1.03 13.17
CA LEU A 62 -7.11 2.03 13.33
C LEU A 62 -6.55 3.45 13.56
N ASP A 63 -5.40 3.58 14.22
CA ASP A 63 -4.78 4.89 14.43
C ASP A 63 -4.25 5.45 13.10
N ALA A 64 -3.66 4.60 12.26
CA ALA A 64 -3.23 4.97 10.90
C ALA A 64 -4.42 5.38 10.03
N MET A 65 -5.50 4.59 10.04
CA MET A 65 -6.73 4.90 9.30
C MET A 65 -7.30 6.27 9.69
N LYS A 66 -7.31 6.61 10.97
CA LYS A 66 -7.75 7.93 11.47
C LYS A 66 -6.83 9.08 11.04
N GLN A 67 -5.58 8.78 10.68
CA GLN A 67 -4.64 9.72 10.09
C GLN A 67 -4.73 9.79 8.56
N GLY A 68 -5.71 9.11 7.95
CA GLY A 68 -5.88 9.06 6.50
C GLY A 68 -4.85 8.19 5.81
N ILE A 69 -4.32 7.17 6.47
CA ILE A 69 -3.39 6.19 5.91
C ILE A 69 -4.15 4.90 5.62
N ALA A 70 -4.03 4.40 4.41
CA ALA A 70 -4.60 3.13 3.96
C ALA A 70 -3.49 2.14 3.58
N TYR A 71 -3.76 0.84 3.73
CA TYR A 71 -2.79 -0.21 3.47
C TYR A 71 -3.42 -1.42 2.80
N LEU A 72 -2.98 -1.72 1.59
CA LEU A 72 -3.31 -2.93 0.86
C LEU A 72 -2.17 -3.94 1.08
N PRO A 73 -2.43 -5.10 1.74
CA PRO A 73 -1.42 -6.06 2.11
C PRO A 73 -0.96 -6.94 0.94
N GLU A 74 0.25 -7.51 1.07
CA GLU A 74 0.86 -8.42 0.10
C GLU A 74 0.00 -9.66 -0.16
N ASP A 75 -0.44 -10.35 0.91
CA ASP A 75 -1.31 -11.52 0.78
C ASP A 75 -2.78 -11.13 0.86
N ARG A 76 -3.38 -10.93 -0.35
CA ARG A 76 -4.81 -10.58 -0.43
C ARG A 76 -5.73 -11.65 0.13
N LYS A 77 -5.33 -12.94 0.10
CA LYS A 77 -6.20 -14.05 0.52
C LYS A 77 -6.24 -14.20 2.04
N VAL A 78 -5.12 -13.95 2.70
CA VAL A 78 -4.98 -14.07 4.16
C VAL A 78 -5.37 -12.76 4.85
N ASP A 79 -4.81 -11.64 4.38
CA ASP A 79 -4.91 -10.35 5.06
C ASP A 79 -5.80 -9.34 4.33
N GLY A 80 -6.13 -9.61 3.07
CA GLY A 80 -6.85 -8.66 2.22
C GLY A 80 -8.36 -8.85 2.21
N ILE A 81 -8.86 -10.00 1.77
CA ILE A 81 -10.30 -10.26 1.60
C ILE A 81 -10.89 -11.05 2.77
N ILE A 82 -12.19 -10.85 3.00
CA ILE A 82 -12.98 -11.79 3.82
C ILE A 82 -13.81 -12.62 2.83
N GLY A 83 -13.31 -13.80 2.47
CA GLY A 83 -13.75 -14.58 1.33
C GLY A 83 -15.25 -14.93 1.27
N ASP A 84 -15.86 -15.17 2.42
CA ASP A 84 -17.28 -15.54 2.53
C ASP A 84 -18.22 -14.32 2.53
N LEU A 85 -17.69 -13.11 2.75
CA LEU A 85 -18.46 -11.88 2.66
C LEU A 85 -18.66 -11.45 1.21
N SER A 86 -19.71 -10.68 0.98
CA SER A 86 -20.04 -10.11 -0.33
C SER A 86 -18.99 -9.08 -0.79
N VAL A 87 -18.99 -8.75 -2.07
CA VAL A 87 -18.25 -7.62 -2.64
C VAL A 87 -18.59 -6.34 -1.89
N ARG A 88 -19.89 -6.07 -1.67
CA ARG A 88 -20.37 -4.91 -0.90
C ARG A 88 -19.72 -4.87 0.48
N ASP A 89 -19.82 -5.96 1.25
CA ASP A 89 -19.35 -5.97 2.63
C ASP A 89 -17.83 -5.81 2.71
N ASN A 90 -17.11 -6.36 1.73
CA ASN A 90 -15.66 -6.15 1.61
C ASN A 90 -15.31 -4.70 1.26
N ILE A 91 -16.08 -4.02 0.39
CA ILE A 91 -15.85 -2.60 0.03
C ILE A 91 -16.08 -1.70 1.23
N ILE A 92 -17.19 -1.84 1.95
CA ILE A 92 -17.56 -0.91 3.03
C ILE A 92 -16.78 -1.13 4.33
N LEU A 93 -16.05 -2.24 4.46
CA LEU A 93 -15.47 -2.70 5.72
C LEU A 93 -14.63 -1.63 6.44
N ALA A 94 -13.67 -1.03 5.76
CA ALA A 94 -12.77 -0.04 6.36
C ALA A 94 -13.53 1.25 6.73
N ALA A 95 -14.41 1.72 5.87
CA ALA A 95 -15.26 2.87 6.14
C ALA A 95 -16.20 2.62 7.32
N GLN A 96 -16.74 1.39 7.44
CA GLN A 96 -17.58 0.99 8.57
C GLN A 96 -16.79 1.03 9.89
N VAL A 97 -15.54 0.57 9.89
CA VAL A 97 -14.65 0.61 11.06
C VAL A 97 -14.40 2.06 11.49
N LEU A 98 -14.16 2.98 10.55
CA LEU A 98 -13.99 4.41 10.83
C LEU A 98 -15.28 5.08 11.32
N ASN A 99 -16.43 4.68 10.78
CA ASN A 99 -17.74 5.20 11.21
C ASN A 99 -18.07 4.78 12.66
N GLY A 100 -17.55 3.66 13.11
CA GLY A 100 -17.67 3.12 14.45
C GLY A 100 -18.60 1.92 14.56
N PHE A 101 -18.34 1.07 15.53
CA PHE A 101 -19.03 -0.20 15.75
C PHE A 101 -20.54 -0.01 15.98
N PHE A 102 -20.93 1.04 16.71
CA PHE A 102 -22.33 1.31 17.06
C PHE A 102 -23.07 2.17 16.02
N LYS A 103 -22.46 2.48 14.89
CA LYS A 103 -23.04 3.28 13.83
C LYS A 103 -22.95 2.55 12.48
N PRO A 104 -23.67 1.42 12.31
CA PRO A 104 -23.64 0.68 11.06
C PRO A 104 -24.23 1.51 9.92
N PHE A 105 -23.68 1.39 8.73
CA PHE A 105 -24.31 1.94 7.54
C PHE A 105 -25.67 1.26 7.32
N SER A 106 -26.67 2.06 6.93
CA SER A 106 -27.93 1.49 6.46
C SER A 106 -27.69 0.64 5.21
N LYS A 107 -28.59 -0.33 4.96
CA LYS A 107 -28.52 -1.18 3.78
C LYS A 107 -28.40 -0.35 2.48
N ALA A 108 -29.20 0.71 2.37
CA ALA A 108 -29.19 1.61 1.21
C ALA A 108 -27.83 2.32 1.03
N GLN A 109 -27.24 2.81 2.12
CA GLN A 109 -25.90 3.42 2.08
C GLN A 109 -24.83 2.42 1.67
N ALA A 110 -24.85 1.20 2.22
CA ALA A 110 -23.91 0.15 1.89
C ALA A 110 -23.94 -0.22 0.40
N TYR A 111 -25.14 -0.37 -0.19
CA TYR A 111 -25.27 -0.61 -1.64
C TYR A 111 -24.79 0.59 -2.45
N LYS A 112 -25.17 1.82 -2.08
CA LYS A 112 -24.71 3.02 -2.78
C LYS A 112 -23.19 3.09 -2.86
N PHE A 113 -22.50 2.88 -1.75
CA PHE A 113 -21.04 2.85 -1.73
C PHE A 113 -20.46 1.72 -2.57
N ALA A 114 -21.01 0.52 -2.46
CA ALA A 114 -20.54 -0.62 -3.24
C ALA A 114 -20.72 -0.38 -4.75
N ASP A 115 -21.89 0.07 -5.19
CA ASP A 115 -22.19 0.31 -6.62
C ASP A 115 -21.29 1.41 -7.19
N GLU A 116 -21.01 2.47 -6.39
CA GLU A 116 -20.10 3.55 -6.78
C GLU A 116 -18.70 3.00 -7.06
N TYR A 117 -18.13 2.19 -6.15
CA TYR A 117 -16.77 1.67 -6.30
C TYR A 117 -16.68 0.48 -7.27
N ILE A 118 -17.74 -0.31 -7.42
CA ILE A 118 -17.84 -1.33 -8.48
C ILE A 118 -17.73 -0.65 -9.83
N LYS A 119 -18.45 0.45 -10.04
CA LYS A 119 -18.41 1.23 -11.28
C LYS A 119 -17.09 1.96 -11.47
N LEU A 120 -16.60 2.65 -10.44
CA LEU A 120 -15.36 3.46 -10.49
C LEU A 120 -14.14 2.62 -10.87
N LEU A 121 -14.05 1.40 -10.34
CA LEU A 121 -12.92 0.50 -10.53
C LEU A 121 -13.19 -0.59 -11.59
N GLU A 122 -14.35 -0.52 -12.26
CA GLU A 122 -14.75 -1.50 -13.29
C GLU A 122 -14.63 -2.94 -12.76
N ILE A 123 -15.15 -3.19 -11.55
CA ILE A 123 -15.12 -4.51 -10.92
C ILE A 123 -16.11 -5.43 -11.65
N LYS A 124 -15.60 -6.52 -12.24
CA LYS A 124 -16.43 -7.52 -12.91
C LYS A 124 -17.04 -8.45 -11.86
N THR A 125 -18.30 -8.23 -11.55
CA THR A 125 -19.10 -9.04 -10.62
C THR A 125 -20.54 -9.15 -11.10
N ALA A 126 -21.23 -10.22 -10.76
CA ALA A 126 -22.66 -10.39 -11.08
C ALA A 126 -23.55 -9.42 -10.29
N SER A 127 -23.18 -9.14 -9.04
CA SER A 127 -23.87 -8.18 -8.17
C SER A 127 -22.96 -7.75 -7.01
N ALA A 128 -23.38 -6.75 -6.25
CA ALA A 128 -22.73 -6.34 -5.00
C ALA A 128 -22.81 -7.44 -3.90
N ASP A 129 -23.76 -8.34 -3.98
CA ASP A 129 -23.95 -9.45 -3.03
C ASP A 129 -23.14 -10.70 -3.37
N THR A 130 -22.46 -10.73 -4.51
CA THR A 130 -21.60 -11.85 -4.91
C THR A 130 -20.49 -12.07 -3.86
N PRO A 131 -20.28 -13.32 -3.36
CA PRO A 131 -19.16 -13.61 -2.48
C PRO A 131 -17.82 -13.28 -3.15
N ILE A 132 -16.93 -12.53 -2.48
CA ILE A 132 -15.68 -12.06 -3.08
C ILE A 132 -14.77 -13.20 -3.52
N LYS A 133 -14.81 -14.34 -2.84
CA LYS A 133 -14.00 -15.52 -3.19
C LYS A 133 -14.28 -16.07 -4.60
N SER A 134 -15.45 -15.78 -5.18
CA SER A 134 -15.82 -16.23 -6.53
C SER A 134 -15.27 -15.33 -7.65
N LEU A 135 -14.71 -14.17 -7.31
CA LEU A 135 -14.13 -13.25 -8.29
C LEU A 135 -12.72 -13.70 -8.69
N SER A 136 -12.28 -13.28 -9.90
CA SER A 136 -10.88 -13.39 -10.30
C SER A 136 -9.96 -12.58 -9.38
N GLY A 137 -8.67 -12.96 -9.31
CA GLY A 137 -7.69 -12.27 -8.46
C GLY A 137 -7.61 -10.77 -8.72
N GLY A 138 -7.69 -10.34 -9.98
CA GLY A 138 -7.70 -8.93 -10.34
C GLY A 138 -8.93 -8.17 -9.83
N ASN A 139 -10.13 -8.79 -9.92
CA ASN A 139 -11.33 -8.18 -9.36
C ASN A 139 -11.34 -8.17 -7.83
N GLN A 140 -10.81 -9.21 -7.17
CA GLN A 140 -10.58 -9.18 -5.72
C GLN A 140 -9.67 -8.02 -5.30
N GLN A 141 -8.59 -7.78 -6.06
CA GLN A 141 -7.67 -6.68 -5.82
C GLN A 141 -8.34 -5.31 -5.96
N LYS A 142 -9.16 -5.14 -6.99
CA LYS A 142 -9.97 -3.93 -7.19
C LYS A 142 -10.98 -3.71 -6.05
N VAL A 143 -11.58 -4.77 -5.50
CA VAL A 143 -12.47 -4.66 -4.33
C VAL A 143 -11.70 -4.16 -3.11
N ILE A 144 -10.47 -4.67 -2.84
CA ILE A 144 -9.65 -4.18 -1.72
C ILE A 144 -9.24 -2.72 -1.95
N LEU A 145 -8.88 -2.34 -3.17
CA LEU A 145 -8.63 -0.94 -3.52
C LEU A 145 -9.86 -0.06 -3.24
N GLY A 146 -11.04 -0.49 -3.67
CA GLY A 146 -12.30 0.20 -3.41
C GLY A 146 -12.57 0.37 -1.92
N ARG A 147 -12.31 -0.65 -1.11
CA ARG A 147 -12.38 -0.58 0.37
C ARG A 147 -11.60 0.59 0.93
N TRP A 148 -10.34 0.73 0.48
CA TRP A 148 -9.46 1.76 0.98
C TRP A 148 -9.79 3.14 0.41
N LEU A 149 -10.10 3.24 -0.87
CA LEU A 149 -10.47 4.51 -1.50
C LEU A 149 -11.77 5.09 -0.92
N LEU A 150 -12.71 4.24 -0.47
CA LEU A 150 -13.93 4.69 0.23
C LEU A 150 -13.64 5.42 1.55
N THR A 151 -12.47 5.21 2.14
CA THR A 151 -12.05 5.95 3.35
C THR A 151 -11.46 7.33 3.04
N HIS A 152 -11.34 7.72 1.77
CA HIS A 152 -10.71 8.95 1.29
C HIS A 152 -9.32 9.20 1.89
N PRO A 153 -8.37 8.27 1.71
CA PRO A 153 -7.05 8.37 2.32
C PRO A 153 -6.23 9.49 1.68
N GLU A 154 -5.38 10.13 2.47
CA GLU A 154 -4.35 11.05 1.98
C GLU A 154 -3.07 10.31 1.56
N TYR A 155 -2.84 9.13 2.16
CA TYR A 155 -1.70 8.28 1.91
C TYR A 155 -2.14 6.82 1.74
N LEU A 156 -1.82 6.24 0.58
CA LEU A 156 -2.15 4.86 0.22
C LEU A 156 -0.87 4.03 0.09
N ILE A 157 -0.77 2.97 0.85
CA ILE A 157 0.31 2.00 0.78
C ILE A 157 -0.20 0.77 0.04
N LEU A 158 0.51 0.37 -1.01
CA LEU A 158 0.19 -0.78 -1.85
C LEU A 158 1.36 -1.76 -1.83
N ASP A 159 1.17 -2.87 -1.13
CA ASP A 159 2.18 -3.91 -0.99
C ASP A 159 1.87 -5.07 -1.94
N GLU A 160 2.69 -5.21 -3.00
CA GLU A 160 2.53 -6.18 -4.09
C GLU A 160 1.11 -6.17 -4.72
N PRO A 161 0.56 -4.99 -5.09
CA PRO A 161 -0.85 -4.88 -5.51
C PRO A 161 -1.15 -5.62 -6.82
N THR A 162 -0.13 -5.98 -7.57
CA THR A 162 -0.22 -6.62 -8.89
C THR A 162 0.16 -8.11 -8.87
N ARG A 163 0.49 -8.65 -7.70
CA ARG A 163 0.93 -10.02 -7.56
C ARG A 163 -0.20 -11.02 -7.86
N GLY A 164 0.09 -11.94 -8.80
CA GLY A 164 -0.82 -13.04 -9.12
C GLY A 164 -2.12 -12.62 -9.80
N ILE A 165 -2.09 -11.53 -10.56
CA ILE A 165 -3.20 -11.07 -11.42
C ILE A 165 -2.73 -11.00 -12.88
N ASP A 166 -3.68 -10.89 -13.81
CA ASP A 166 -3.39 -10.80 -15.24
C ASP A 166 -2.77 -9.45 -15.62
N VAL A 167 -2.03 -9.44 -16.76
CA VAL A 167 -1.29 -8.26 -17.25
C VAL A 167 -2.21 -7.06 -17.50
N GLY A 168 -3.41 -7.29 -18.02
CA GLY A 168 -4.37 -6.20 -18.29
C GLY A 168 -4.74 -5.47 -16.99
N THR A 169 -5.12 -6.23 -15.97
CA THR A 169 -5.47 -5.67 -14.65
C THR A 169 -4.27 -5.01 -13.96
N LYS A 170 -3.03 -5.53 -14.13
CA LYS A 170 -1.82 -4.87 -13.63
C LYS A 170 -1.69 -3.44 -14.18
N ILE A 171 -1.85 -3.30 -15.50
CA ILE A 171 -1.76 -1.99 -16.16
C ILE A 171 -2.86 -1.05 -15.68
N GLU A 172 -4.08 -1.55 -15.49
CA GLU A 172 -5.19 -0.75 -14.96
C GLU A 172 -4.89 -0.22 -13.55
N ILE A 173 -4.35 -1.05 -12.66
CA ILE A 173 -3.96 -0.65 -11.30
C ILE A 173 -2.83 0.39 -11.34
N GLN A 174 -1.80 0.21 -12.16
CA GLN A 174 -0.71 1.19 -12.30
C GLN A 174 -1.24 2.55 -12.81
N LYS A 175 -2.11 2.56 -13.81
CA LYS A 175 -2.76 3.78 -14.30
C LYS A 175 -3.61 4.46 -13.22
N LEU A 176 -4.34 3.68 -12.44
CA LEU A 176 -5.13 4.20 -11.32
C LEU A 176 -4.22 4.86 -10.28
N VAL A 177 -3.11 4.23 -9.91
CA VAL A 177 -2.12 4.78 -8.97
C VAL A 177 -1.58 6.13 -9.43
N LEU A 178 -1.16 6.22 -10.70
CA LEU A 178 -0.66 7.46 -11.28
C LEU A 178 -1.74 8.55 -11.32
N LYS A 179 -2.99 8.19 -11.63
CA LYS A 179 -4.12 9.12 -11.59
C LYS A 179 -4.35 9.65 -10.18
N LEU A 180 -4.44 8.77 -9.18
CA LEU A 180 -4.65 9.17 -7.78
C LEU A 180 -3.53 10.10 -7.28
N ALA A 181 -2.29 9.81 -7.64
CA ALA A 181 -1.16 10.68 -7.31
C ALA A 181 -1.27 12.05 -7.98
N SER A 182 -1.65 12.12 -9.26
CA SER A 182 -1.87 13.39 -9.96
C SER A 182 -2.99 14.23 -9.35
N GLU A 183 -3.96 13.58 -8.67
CA GLU A 183 -5.04 14.22 -7.92
C GLU A 183 -4.61 14.63 -6.50
N GLY A 184 -3.35 14.37 -6.12
CA GLY A 184 -2.74 14.81 -4.87
C GLY A 184 -2.67 13.75 -3.76
N MET A 185 -3.03 12.50 -4.02
CA MET A 185 -2.84 11.41 -3.07
C MET A 185 -1.36 11.02 -3.04
N SER A 186 -0.80 10.78 -1.85
CA SER A 186 0.53 10.21 -1.71
C SER A 186 0.43 8.68 -1.81
N VAL A 187 1.31 8.03 -2.57
CA VAL A 187 1.27 6.57 -2.74
C VAL A 187 2.65 5.96 -2.51
N THR A 188 2.72 4.91 -1.71
CA THR A 188 3.86 3.98 -1.69
C THR A 188 3.45 2.72 -2.43
N PHE A 189 4.20 2.41 -3.49
CA PHE A 189 3.97 1.25 -4.34
C PHE A 189 5.15 0.28 -4.19
N ILE A 190 4.87 -0.94 -3.75
CA ILE A 190 5.88 -2.00 -3.60
C ILE A 190 5.57 -3.08 -4.62
N SER A 191 6.57 -3.47 -5.40
CA SER A 191 6.47 -4.61 -6.31
C SER A 191 7.81 -5.35 -6.37
N SER A 192 7.74 -6.65 -6.51
CA SER A 192 8.89 -7.50 -6.83
C SER A 192 9.31 -7.37 -8.31
N GLU A 193 8.45 -6.80 -9.15
CA GLU A 193 8.72 -6.57 -10.57
C GLU A 193 9.34 -5.19 -10.77
N THR A 194 10.64 -5.13 -11.04
CA THR A 194 11.39 -3.87 -11.21
C THR A 194 10.77 -2.97 -12.29
N ASP A 195 10.28 -3.55 -13.39
CA ASP A 195 9.66 -2.79 -14.49
C ASP A 195 8.37 -2.08 -14.05
N GLU A 196 7.60 -2.66 -13.13
CA GLU A 196 6.42 -2.01 -12.55
C GLU A 196 6.84 -0.79 -11.72
N MET A 197 7.89 -0.95 -10.90
CA MET A 197 8.43 0.12 -10.07
C MET A 197 8.93 1.28 -10.92
N LEU A 198 9.70 1.00 -11.98
CA LEU A 198 10.25 2.02 -12.88
C LEU A 198 9.17 2.77 -13.66
N ARG A 199 8.04 2.12 -13.98
CA ARG A 199 6.91 2.77 -14.67
C ARG A 199 6.03 3.60 -13.74
N THR A 200 6.02 3.28 -12.46
CA THR A 200 4.99 3.81 -11.53
C THR A 200 5.57 4.79 -10.52
N CYS A 201 6.81 4.58 -10.07
CA CYS A 201 7.41 5.36 -9.00
C CYS A 201 8.29 6.49 -9.57
N SER A 202 8.26 7.65 -8.91
CA SER A 202 9.17 8.78 -9.17
C SER A 202 10.42 8.75 -8.28
N ARG A 203 10.42 7.89 -7.24
CA ARG A 203 11.51 7.71 -6.30
C ARG A 203 11.46 6.30 -5.71
N LEU A 204 12.61 5.64 -5.57
CA LEU A 204 12.75 4.30 -5.01
C LEU A 204 13.67 4.31 -3.81
N ILE A 205 13.23 3.66 -2.76
CA ILE A 205 14.03 3.35 -1.59
C ILE A 205 14.51 1.89 -1.77
N VAL A 206 15.83 1.71 -1.84
CA VAL A 206 16.45 0.40 -2.07
C VAL A 206 16.76 -0.23 -0.72
N MET A 207 16.28 -1.47 -0.55
CA MET A 207 16.46 -2.24 0.69
C MET A 207 17.25 -3.52 0.47
N ARG A 208 18.11 -3.85 1.45
CA ARG A 208 18.82 -5.11 1.57
C ARG A 208 18.97 -5.45 3.06
N ASP A 209 18.79 -6.73 3.40
CA ASP A 209 19.00 -7.25 4.76
C ASP A 209 18.30 -6.42 5.86
N ARG A 210 17.04 -5.99 5.57
CA ARG A 210 16.20 -5.17 6.45
C ARG A 210 16.76 -3.78 6.75
N LYS A 211 17.63 -3.26 5.88
CA LYS A 211 18.25 -1.94 5.94
C LYS A 211 17.98 -1.19 4.64
N VAL A 212 17.76 0.11 4.73
CA VAL A 212 17.80 1.00 3.56
C VAL A 212 19.27 1.17 3.16
N VAL A 213 19.59 0.84 1.91
CA VAL A 213 20.96 0.90 1.38
C VAL A 213 21.13 2.01 0.34
N GLY A 214 20.05 2.62 -0.10
CA GLY A 214 20.11 3.76 -1.02
C GLY A 214 18.72 4.30 -1.36
N GLU A 215 18.71 5.45 -2.01
CA GLU A 215 17.56 6.11 -2.59
C GLU A 215 17.91 6.50 -4.02
N LEU A 216 17.01 6.20 -4.96
CA LEU A 216 17.16 6.50 -6.38
C LEU A 216 16.01 7.39 -6.84
N ASN A 217 16.31 8.40 -7.66
CA ASN A 217 15.30 9.30 -8.21
C ASN A 217 15.75 9.87 -9.58
N GLY A 218 14.81 10.40 -10.36
CA GLY A 218 15.09 10.99 -11.66
C GLY A 218 15.81 10.02 -12.61
N ASP A 219 16.94 10.43 -13.17
CA ASP A 219 17.72 9.66 -14.15
C ASP A 219 18.38 8.40 -13.56
N GLU A 220 18.42 8.28 -12.23
CA GLU A 220 18.93 7.08 -11.55
C GLU A 220 17.94 5.92 -11.54
N LEU A 221 16.68 6.16 -11.92
CA LEU A 221 15.62 5.16 -11.93
C LEU A 221 15.81 4.20 -13.12
N THR A 222 16.79 3.34 -13.02
CA THR A 222 17.10 2.30 -14.00
C THR A 222 17.29 0.95 -13.32
N GLN A 223 17.02 -0.13 -14.04
CA GLN A 223 17.24 -1.49 -13.53
C GLN A 223 18.70 -1.71 -13.10
N VAL A 224 19.66 -1.17 -13.86
CA VAL A 224 21.08 -1.27 -13.56
C VAL A 224 21.43 -0.59 -12.24
N MET A 225 20.93 0.63 -12.02
CA MET A 225 21.18 1.36 -10.77
C MET A 225 20.54 0.69 -9.55
N ILE A 226 19.33 0.15 -9.69
CA ILE A 226 18.70 -0.64 -8.63
C ILE A 226 19.59 -1.83 -8.26
N MET A 227 20.03 -2.63 -9.24
CA MET A 227 20.86 -3.80 -8.98
C MET A 227 22.23 -3.43 -8.39
N ASN A 228 22.88 -2.38 -8.90
CA ASN A 228 24.13 -1.87 -8.35
C ASN A 228 23.98 -1.41 -6.90
N THR A 229 22.91 -0.69 -6.59
CA THR A 229 22.63 -0.23 -5.22
C THR A 229 22.39 -1.41 -4.26
N ILE A 230 21.67 -2.44 -4.72
CA ILE A 230 21.50 -3.67 -3.95
C ILE A 230 22.85 -4.37 -3.74
N ALA A 231 23.72 -4.46 -4.75
CA ALA A 231 25.00 -5.14 -4.68
C ALA A 231 26.05 -4.34 -3.88
N GLY A 232 26.15 -3.04 -4.11
CA GLY A 232 27.19 -2.15 -3.56
C GLY A 232 26.91 -1.54 -2.18
N GLY A 233 25.81 -1.92 -1.53
CA GLY A 233 25.42 -1.34 -0.23
C GLY A 233 26.36 -1.61 0.96
N ASP A 234 27.45 -2.38 0.79
CA ASP A 234 28.43 -2.65 1.86
C ASP A 234 29.69 -1.78 1.78
N GLU A 235 29.94 -1.03 0.68
CA GLU A 235 31.19 -0.29 0.53
C GLU A 235 31.23 1.08 1.22
N LYS A 236 30.11 1.60 1.74
CA LYS A 236 30.08 2.92 2.39
C LYS A 236 30.18 2.90 3.93
N ASP A 237 30.10 1.76 4.57
CA ASP A 237 30.20 1.66 6.04
C ASP A 237 31.66 1.37 6.54
N GLY A 238 32.66 1.38 5.66
CA GLY A 238 34.07 1.05 5.99
C GLY A 238 35.03 2.23 6.17
N GLU A 239 34.59 3.47 5.94
CA GLU A 239 35.44 4.65 6.13
C GLU A 239 34.69 5.77 6.87
N LYS A 240 34.70 5.68 8.20
CA LYS A 240 34.77 6.83 9.12
C LYS A 240 35.09 6.38 10.54
#